data_02eb69bef0bab60e217dc838ac4ea916
#
_entry.id   02eb69bef0bab60e217dc838ac4ea916
#
_cell.length_a   1.000
_cell.length_b   1.000
_cell.length_c   1.000
_cell.angle_alpha   90.00
_cell.angle_beta   90.00
_cell.angle_gamma   90.00
#
_symmetry.space_group_name_H-M   'P 1'
#
loop_
_entity.id
_entity.type
_entity.pdbx_description
1 polymer ?
#
loop_
_entity_poly.entity_id
_entity_poly.type
_entity_poly.pdbx_seq_one_letter_code
_entity_poly.pdbx_strand_id
1 'polypeptide(L)'
;MSAVKMRNRRLNTADSNADSTPELKESKQSQRKTAKERQTGCRSLLVLRTRRIALLLCTVYISVPVVVYLFPWILGHVIFLHLLRFPFFADLAIPSEFLNYTTNFHLSPEEGVSVGVWHTLPVSQWEQAEGRGPEWHRGTLGDGRPVIIYLHGNAGTRALSHRVNLVKILSAAGYHVLSLDYRGYGDSSGEPSEAGLTTDALYLYRWVKQQSRSLVFLWGHSLGTGVTTNVALREQQQGSRVDAVVLEAPYTNMGKAAECHPISMMYMFIPGFKSLLWKILEMNNIVFPNDKNLETLASPVLILHSEDDNVIPHHMGQELYNIALQAERARNAGGHVEMVTLPASLGYSHNHIYMDPSLTTVVGGFLQRVKQK
;
A
#
# COMPACT_ATOMS: atom_id res chain seq x y z
N MET A 1 -52.27 55.94 -5.73
CA MET A 1 -52.33 56.75 -6.96
C MET A 1 -51.58 55.95 -8.01
N SER A 2 -52.04 55.52 -9.14
CA SER A 2 -53.23 55.66 -9.96
C SER A 2 -53.28 54.34 -10.82
N ALA A 3 -54.45 53.79 -10.90
CA ALA A 3 -54.75 52.65 -11.76
C ALA A 3 -54.88 53.08 -13.22
N VAL A 4 -54.34 52.34 -14.16
CA VAL A 4 -54.76 52.39 -15.55
C VAL A 4 -55.19 51.01 -16.02
N LYS A 5 -56.47 50.96 -16.22
CA LYS A 5 -57.25 49.86 -16.81
C LYS A 5 -57.09 49.92 -18.32
N MET A 6 -56.60 48.91 -19.01
CA MET A 6 -56.79 48.77 -20.45
C MET A 6 -57.54 47.48 -20.83
N ARG A 7 -58.47 47.72 -21.64
CA ARG A 7 -59.62 47.01 -22.13
C ARG A 7 -59.23 45.81 -23.03
N ASN A 8 -59.87 44.69 -22.80
CA ASN A 8 -59.98 43.54 -23.73
C ASN A 8 -60.55 43.94 -25.09
N ARG A 9 -59.85 43.66 -26.15
CA ARG A 9 -60.42 43.45 -27.48
C ARG A 9 -60.31 41.97 -27.85
N ARG A 10 -61.45 41.28 -27.86
CA ARG A 10 -61.61 40.00 -28.54
C ARG A 10 -61.51 40.25 -30.04
N LEU A 11 -60.58 39.59 -30.68
CA LEU A 11 -60.55 39.33 -32.09
C LEU A 11 -61.01 37.92 -32.32
N ASN A 12 -62.20 37.73 -32.85
CA ASN A 12 -62.66 36.52 -33.46
C ASN A 12 -61.79 36.25 -34.69
N THR A 13 -61.02 35.18 -34.65
CA THR A 13 -60.44 34.62 -35.88
C THR A 13 -61.17 33.29 -36.16
N ALA A 14 -61.77 33.29 -37.33
CA ALA A 14 -62.55 32.21 -37.89
C ALA A 14 -61.84 30.87 -37.96
N ASP A 15 -62.60 29.81 -37.70
CA ASP A 15 -62.26 28.43 -38.02
C ASP A 15 -61.88 28.31 -39.51
N SER A 16 -60.60 28.06 -39.75
CA SER A 16 -60.17 27.48 -41.04
C SER A 16 -59.90 25.99 -40.84
N ASN A 17 -60.97 25.21 -40.95
CA ASN A 17 -60.89 23.79 -41.23
C ASN A 17 -60.22 23.61 -42.59
N ALA A 18 -58.86 23.58 -42.59
CA ALA A 18 -58.13 23.13 -43.74
C ALA A 18 -58.21 21.60 -43.81
N ASP A 19 -59.10 21.14 -44.65
CA ASP A 19 -59.26 19.75 -45.05
C ASP A 19 -57.94 19.22 -45.65
N SER A 20 -57.14 18.57 -44.81
CA SER A 20 -55.87 17.99 -45.25
C SER A 20 -56.16 16.78 -46.14
N THR A 21 -55.71 16.91 -47.40
CA THR A 21 -55.87 15.88 -48.44
C THR A 21 -55.46 14.50 -47.93
N PRO A 22 -56.15 13.41 -48.38
CA PRO A 22 -55.85 12.05 -47.92
C PRO A 22 -54.40 11.64 -48.05
N GLU A 23 -53.69 12.08 -49.07
CA GLU A 23 -52.24 11.83 -49.31
C GLU A 23 -51.32 12.39 -48.20
N LEU A 24 -51.68 13.52 -47.61
CA LEU A 24 -50.88 14.11 -46.53
C LEU A 24 -51.03 13.35 -45.20
N LYS A 25 -52.20 12.73 -44.99
CA LYS A 25 -52.47 11.85 -43.86
C LYS A 25 -51.75 10.50 -43.98
N GLU A 26 -51.73 9.90 -45.17
CA GLU A 26 -50.98 8.67 -45.41
C GLU A 26 -49.48 8.86 -45.32
N SER A 27 -48.95 9.94 -45.86
CA SER A 27 -47.51 10.28 -45.72
C SER A 27 -47.09 10.43 -44.29
N LYS A 28 -47.85 11.16 -43.45
CA LYS A 28 -47.58 11.33 -42.03
C LYS A 28 -47.71 10.01 -41.23
N GLN A 29 -48.63 9.15 -41.62
CA GLN A 29 -48.85 7.85 -40.99
C GLN A 29 -47.72 6.86 -41.36
N SER A 30 -47.21 6.89 -42.57
CA SER A 30 -46.06 6.11 -43.02
C SER A 30 -44.77 6.58 -42.33
N GLN A 31 -44.52 7.88 -42.21
CA GLN A 31 -43.39 8.42 -41.48
C GLN A 31 -43.41 8.08 -39.98
N ARG A 32 -44.58 8.09 -39.37
CA ARG A 32 -44.74 7.66 -37.97
C ARG A 32 -44.51 6.15 -37.77
N LYS A 33 -44.94 5.29 -38.72
CA LYS A 33 -44.66 3.85 -38.67
C LYS A 33 -43.12 3.59 -38.77
N THR A 34 -42.48 4.18 -39.77
CA THR A 34 -41.01 4.00 -39.97
C THR A 34 -40.21 4.56 -38.80
N ALA A 35 -40.60 5.69 -38.17
CA ALA A 35 -39.98 6.21 -36.97
C ALA A 35 -40.15 5.27 -35.77
N LYS A 36 -41.35 4.70 -35.60
CA LYS A 36 -41.62 3.76 -34.51
C LYS A 36 -40.87 2.43 -34.69
N GLU A 37 -40.75 1.92 -35.91
CA GLU A 37 -39.96 0.74 -36.25
C GLU A 37 -38.47 0.96 -36.04
N ARG A 38 -37.91 2.13 -36.42
CA ARG A 38 -36.53 2.52 -36.11
C ARG A 38 -36.27 2.64 -34.62
N GLN A 39 -37.20 3.21 -33.85
CA GLN A 39 -37.09 3.35 -32.41
C GLN A 39 -37.18 2.00 -31.67
N THR A 40 -38.03 1.08 -32.14
CA THR A 40 -38.11 -0.30 -31.61
C THR A 40 -36.85 -1.10 -31.96
N GLY A 41 -36.35 -0.97 -33.19
CA GLY A 41 -35.07 -1.60 -33.62
C GLY A 41 -33.86 -1.08 -32.83
N CYS A 42 -33.78 0.20 -32.56
CA CYS A 42 -32.73 0.80 -31.76
C CYS A 42 -32.78 0.33 -30.29
N ARG A 43 -33.98 0.25 -29.70
CA ARG A 43 -34.17 -0.28 -28.33
C ARG A 43 -33.81 -1.76 -28.24
N SER A 44 -34.18 -2.58 -29.22
CA SER A 44 -33.84 -4.01 -29.23
C SER A 44 -32.32 -4.24 -29.34
N LEU A 45 -31.62 -3.45 -30.17
CA LEU A 45 -30.17 -3.50 -30.29
C LEU A 45 -29.47 -3.06 -28.99
N LEU A 46 -30.00 -2.04 -28.31
CA LEU A 46 -29.48 -1.59 -27.03
C LEU A 46 -29.63 -2.68 -25.97
N VAL A 47 -30.82 -3.30 -25.89
CA VAL A 47 -31.09 -4.41 -24.95
C VAL A 47 -30.20 -5.62 -25.23
N LEU A 48 -29.95 -5.95 -26.50
CA LEU A 48 -29.03 -7.04 -26.85
C LEU A 48 -27.58 -6.73 -26.47
N ARG A 49 -27.14 -5.49 -26.68
CA ARG A 49 -25.80 -5.04 -26.26
C ARG A 49 -25.65 -5.07 -24.74
N THR A 50 -26.61 -4.55 -23.99
CA THR A 50 -26.57 -4.59 -22.52
C THR A 50 -26.60 -6.02 -21.97
N ARG A 51 -27.39 -6.92 -22.56
CA ARG A 51 -27.36 -8.35 -22.19
C ARG A 51 -26.03 -9.00 -22.46
N ARG A 52 -25.38 -8.73 -23.62
CA ARG A 52 -24.04 -9.25 -23.92
C ARG A 52 -22.98 -8.74 -22.96
N ILE A 53 -23.02 -7.45 -22.63
CA ILE A 53 -22.11 -6.85 -21.65
C ILE A 53 -22.34 -7.47 -20.26
N ALA A 54 -23.58 -7.59 -19.82
CA ALA A 54 -23.92 -8.21 -18.55
C ALA A 54 -23.44 -9.68 -18.47
N LEU A 55 -23.68 -10.46 -19.53
CA LEU A 55 -23.18 -11.83 -19.61
C LEU A 55 -21.65 -11.90 -19.55
N LEU A 56 -20.96 -11.02 -20.28
CA LEU A 56 -19.50 -10.94 -20.23
C LEU A 56 -18.99 -10.62 -18.84
N LEU A 57 -19.58 -9.61 -18.18
CA LEU A 57 -19.23 -9.23 -16.79
C LEU A 57 -19.48 -10.38 -15.82
N CYS A 58 -20.62 -11.06 -15.92
CA CYS A 58 -20.92 -12.25 -15.11
C CYS A 58 -19.92 -13.38 -15.36
N THR A 59 -19.57 -13.64 -16.63
CA THR A 59 -18.58 -14.66 -16.97
C THR A 59 -17.21 -14.32 -16.38
N VAL A 60 -16.74 -13.09 -16.54
CA VAL A 60 -15.47 -12.60 -15.95
C VAL A 60 -15.52 -12.72 -14.43
N TYR A 61 -16.61 -12.27 -13.82
CA TYR A 61 -16.78 -12.33 -12.36
C TYR A 61 -16.69 -13.77 -11.83
N ILE A 62 -17.37 -14.72 -12.46
CA ILE A 62 -17.35 -16.13 -12.05
C ILE A 62 -16.00 -16.79 -12.36
N SER A 63 -15.35 -16.40 -13.46
CA SER A 63 -14.08 -17.00 -13.87
C SER A 63 -12.90 -16.65 -12.97
N VAL A 64 -12.88 -15.45 -12.35
CA VAL A 64 -11.77 -15.01 -11.52
C VAL A 64 -11.43 -15.97 -10.38
N PRO A 65 -12.36 -16.37 -9.49
CA PRO A 65 -12.03 -17.34 -8.43
C PRO A 65 -11.58 -18.69 -8.97
N VAL A 66 -12.16 -19.14 -10.09
CA VAL A 66 -11.79 -20.41 -10.74
C VAL A 66 -10.37 -20.34 -11.29
N VAL A 67 -10.03 -19.26 -11.98
CA VAL A 67 -8.69 -19.05 -12.52
C VAL A 67 -7.65 -18.98 -11.40
N VAL A 68 -7.91 -18.22 -10.34
CA VAL A 68 -6.99 -18.11 -9.19
C VAL A 68 -6.85 -19.46 -8.46
N TYR A 69 -7.91 -20.26 -8.41
CA TYR A 69 -7.83 -21.62 -7.84
C TYR A 69 -6.98 -22.58 -8.70
N LEU A 70 -7.14 -22.52 -10.04
CA LEU A 70 -6.37 -23.37 -10.97
C LEU A 70 -4.92 -22.92 -11.12
N PHE A 71 -4.67 -21.62 -10.94
CA PHE A 71 -3.34 -21.00 -11.07
C PHE A 71 -3.01 -20.19 -9.81
N PRO A 72 -2.76 -20.82 -8.66
CA PRO A 72 -2.59 -20.15 -7.36
C PRO A 72 -1.50 -19.07 -7.37
N TRP A 73 -0.45 -19.25 -8.16
CA TRP A 73 0.66 -18.30 -8.30
C TRP A 73 0.23 -16.89 -8.75
N ILE A 74 -0.92 -16.77 -9.44
CA ILE A 74 -1.49 -15.47 -9.83
C ILE A 74 -1.77 -14.61 -8.61
N LEU A 75 -2.22 -15.22 -7.50
CA LEU A 75 -2.49 -14.47 -6.27
C LEU A 75 -1.20 -13.84 -5.70
N GLY A 76 -0.06 -14.49 -5.83
CA GLY A 76 1.24 -13.92 -5.47
C GLY A 76 1.52 -12.62 -6.22
N HIS A 77 1.34 -12.61 -7.54
CA HIS A 77 1.50 -11.38 -8.34
C HIS A 77 0.51 -10.27 -7.94
N VAL A 78 -0.73 -10.62 -7.54
CA VAL A 78 -1.73 -9.66 -7.06
C VAL A 78 -1.37 -9.10 -5.68
N ILE A 79 -0.82 -9.93 -4.78
CA ILE A 79 -0.44 -9.48 -3.43
C ILE A 79 0.82 -8.64 -3.46
N PHE A 80 1.87 -9.10 -4.15
CA PHE A 80 3.13 -8.38 -4.20
C PHE A 80 3.10 -7.17 -5.14
N LEU A 81 2.31 -7.20 -6.22
CA LEU A 81 2.21 -6.14 -7.24
C LEU A 81 3.58 -5.63 -7.73
N HIS A 82 4.60 -6.47 -7.67
CA HIS A 82 6.00 -6.14 -7.95
C HIS A 82 6.28 -5.75 -9.40
N LEU A 83 5.39 -6.14 -10.32
CA LEU A 83 5.45 -5.73 -11.74
C LEU A 83 5.07 -4.26 -11.93
N LEU A 84 4.38 -3.64 -10.97
CA LEU A 84 4.02 -2.23 -10.97
C LEU A 84 5.16 -1.40 -10.38
N ARG A 85 6.17 -1.08 -11.18
CA ARG A 85 7.38 -0.36 -10.76
C ARG A 85 7.17 1.15 -10.84
N PHE A 86 6.33 1.71 -9.99
CA PHE A 86 6.17 3.16 -9.84
C PHE A 86 7.33 3.79 -9.04
N PRO A 87 7.81 5.02 -9.38
CA PRO A 87 7.47 5.80 -10.58
C PRO A 87 7.96 5.11 -11.84
N PHE A 88 7.15 5.16 -12.93
CA PHE A 88 7.60 4.63 -14.21
C PHE A 88 8.79 5.44 -14.72
N PHE A 89 9.76 4.77 -15.33
CA PHE A 89 10.97 5.38 -15.91
C PHE A 89 11.93 6.01 -14.90
N ALA A 90 11.76 5.79 -13.58
CA ALA A 90 12.72 6.21 -12.58
C ALA A 90 14.05 5.44 -12.75
N ASP A 91 15.16 6.16 -12.88
CA ASP A 91 16.47 5.53 -12.83
C ASP A 91 16.92 5.39 -11.37
N LEU A 92 16.78 4.18 -10.85
CA LEU A 92 17.11 3.87 -9.46
C LEU A 92 18.62 3.85 -9.20
N ALA A 93 19.44 3.85 -10.25
CA ALA A 93 20.90 3.99 -10.13
C ALA A 93 21.30 5.44 -9.80
N ILE A 94 20.41 6.41 -10.06
CA ILE A 94 20.66 7.85 -9.83
C ILE A 94 19.73 8.36 -8.72
N PRO A 95 19.96 8.00 -7.44
CA PRO A 95 19.08 8.42 -6.33
C PRO A 95 19.03 9.94 -6.13
N SER A 96 20.02 10.69 -6.62
CA SER A 96 20.08 12.16 -6.52
C SER A 96 18.89 12.87 -7.20
N GLU A 97 18.18 12.21 -8.11
CA GLU A 97 16.92 12.74 -8.69
C GLU A 97 15.79 12.81 -7.65
N PHE A 98 15.87 12.05 -6.56
CA PHE A 98 14.84 11.91 -5.54
C PHE A 98 15.28 12.37 -4.16
N LEU A 99 16.52 12.03 -3.78
CA LEU A 99 17.09 12.20 -2.44
C LEU A 99 18.54 12.70 -2.54
N ASN A 100 18.82 13.82 -1.90
CA ASN A 100 20.19 14.31 -1.79
C ASN A 100 21.03 13.39 -0.91
N TYR A 101 22.33 13.35 -1.16
CA TYR A 101 23.33 12.61 -0.36
C TYR A 101 22.92 11.16 -0.10
N THR A 102 22.44 10.54 -1.17
CA THR A 102 22.00 9.14 -1.19
C THR A 102 22.88 8.37 -2.17
N THR A 103 23.36 7.21 -1.74
CA THR A 103 24.13 6.29 -2.58
C THR A 103 23.26 5.07 -2.92
N ASN A 104 23.41 4.61 -4.16
CA ASN A 104 22.82 3.35 -4.62
C ASN A 104 23.87 2.25 -4.58
N PHE A 105 23.52 1.08 -4.08
CA PHE A 105 24.34 -0.12 -4.14
C PHE A 105 23.47 -1.38 -4.14
N HIS A 106 24.06 -2.51 -4.49
CA HIS A 106 23.37 -3.79 -4.51
C HIS A 106 24.00 -4.77 -3.54
N LEU A 107 23.17 -5.64 -2.97
CA LEU A 107 23.57 -6.75 -2.11
C LEU A 107 23.11 -8.07 -2.73
N SER A 108 23.83 -9.15 -2.43
CA SER A 108 23.50 -10.49 -2.91
C SER A 108 23.13 -11.38 -1.72
N PRO A 109 21.85 -11.41 -1.30
CA PRO A 109 21.39 -12.22 -0.16
C PRO A 109 21.47 -13.71 -0.42
N GLU A 110 21.37 -14.13 -1.68
CA GLU A 110 21.46 -15.53 -2.13
C GLU A 110 22.12 -15.57 -3.51
N GLU A 111 22.59 -16.75 -3.92
CA GLU A 111 23.14 -16.97 -5.25
C GLU A 111 22.11 -16.62 -6.33
N GLY A 112 22.49 -15.80 -7.31
CA GLY A 112 21.62 -15.36 -8.40
C GLY A 112 20.62 -14.26 -8.02
N VAL A 113 20.55 -13.83 -6.75
CA VAL A 113 19.67 -12.75 -6.30
C VAL A 113 20.50 -11.50 -5.99
N SER A 114 20.11 -10.37 -6.59
CA SER A 114 20.66 -9.05 -6.35
C SER A 114 19.55 -8.10 -5.93
N VAL A 115 19.71 -7.39 -4.81
CA VAL A 115 18.72 -6.45 -4.27
C VAL A 115 19.30 -5.05 -4.16
N GLY A 116 18.54 -4.06 -4.67
CA GLY A 116 18.93 -2.66 -4.69
C GLY A 116 18.65 -1.97 -3.35
N VAL A 117 19.58 -1.17 -2.89
CA VAL A 117 19.50 -0.43 -1.63
C VAL A 117 19.92 1.01 -1.86
N TRP A 118 19.15 1.94 -1.32
CA TRP A 118 19.56 3.34 -1.16
C TRP A 118 19.97 3.60 0.28
N HIS A 119 21.14 4.19 0.47
CA HIS A 119 21.59 4.70 1.75
C HIS A 119 21.60 6.23 1.74
N THR A 120 20.68 6.82 2.50
CA THR A 120 20.53 8.27 2.67
C THR A 120 21.19 8.70 3.97
N LEU A 121 22.09 9.69 3.91
CA LEU A 121 22.79 10.24 5.06
C LEU A 121 21.90 11.16 5.90
N PRO A 122 22.15 11.29 7.21
CA PRO A 122 21.59 12.37 8.02
C PRO A 122 21.97 13.75 7.44
N VAL A 123 21.01 14.69 7.45
CA VAL A 123 21.25 16.07 6.94
C VAL A 123 22.48 16.72 7.56
N SER A 124 22.77 16.46 8.82
CA SER A 124 23.94 16.98 9.54
C SER A 124 25.30 16.53 8.98
N GLN A 125 25.33 15.56 8.05
CA GLN A 125 26.55 15.06 7.39
C GLN A 125 26.71 15.54 5.95
N TRP A 126 25.73 16.25 5.41
CA TRP A 126 25.71 16.58 3.98
C TRP A 126 26.91 17.40 3.54
N GLU A 127 27.32 18.39 4.32
CA GLU A 127 28.53 19.18 4.02
C GLU A 127 29.82 18.33 3.95
N GLN A 128 29.89 17.31 4.84
CA GLN A 128 31.06 16.41 4.88
C GLN A 128 31.06 15.39 3.75
N ALA A 129 29.87 15.13 3.17
CA ALA A 129 29.64 14.13 2.12
C ALA A 129 29.99 14.67 0.72
N GLU A 130 30.14 16.00 0.58
CA GLU A 130 30.41 16.61 -0.72
C GLU A 130 31.70 16.08 -1.32
N GLY A 131 31.63 15.55 -2.56
CA GLY A 131 32.77 14.96 -3.26
C GLY A 131 33.26 13.62 -2.71
N ARG A 132 32.56 13.01 -1.75
CA ARG A 132 32.92 11.70 -1.18
C ARG A 132 32.32 10.54 -1.99
N GLY A 133 33.06 9.45 -2.08
CA GLY A 133 32.67 8.25 -2.78
C GLY A 133 31.84 7.27 -1.91
N PRO A 134 31.34 6.18 -2.52
CA PRO A 134 30.49 5.19 -1.83
C PRO A 134 31.13 4.53 -0.59
N GLU A 135 32.44 4.33 -0.59
CA GLU A 135 33.17 3.75 0.56
C GLU A 135 33.09 4.65 1.79
N TRP A 136 33.24 5.98 1.59
CA TRP A 136 33.07 6.93 2.68
C TRP A 136 31.65 6.88 3.24
N HIS A 137 30.64 6.90 2.35
CA HIS A 137 29.24 6.77 2.76
C HIS A 137 28.99 5.50 3.59
N ARG A 138 29.54 4.36 3.17
CA ARG A 138 29.46 3.11 3.92
C ARG A 138 30.10 3.26 5.31
N GLY A 139 31.26 3.88 5.39
CA GLY A 139 31.98 4.10 6.65
C GLY A 139 31.21 4.94 7.66
N THR A 140 30.32 5.83 7.21
CA THR A 140 29.48 6.66 8.11
C THR A 140 28.49 5.87 8.95
N LEU A 141 28.12 4.64 8.57
CA LEU A 141 27.28 3.78 9.39
C LEU A 141 27.86 3.47 10.77
N GLY A 142 29.19 3.67 10.94
CA GLY A 142 29.90 3.50 12.21
C GLY A 142 29.98 4.76 13.10
N ASP A 143 29.33 5.86 12.73
CA ASP A 143 29.49 7.19 13.36
C ASP A 143 28.75 7.38 14.71
N GLY A 144 28.00 6.38 15.14
CA GLY A 144 27.24 6.42 16.40
C GLY A 144 25.79 6.89 16.26
N ARG A 145 25.35 7.32 15.08
CA ARG A 145 23.95 7.68 14.83
C ARG A 145 23.09 6.44 14.60
N PRO A 146 21.80 6.46 14.99
CA PRO A 146 20.91 5.36 14.74
C PRO A 146 20.66 5.15 13.24
N VAL A 147 20.44 3.89 12.87
CA VAL A 147 20.19 3.46 11.50
C VAL A 147 18.77 2.90 11.39
N ILE A 148 18.03 3.37 10.39
CA ILE A 148 16.71 2.87 10.02
C ILE A 148 16.86 2.03 8.75
N ILE A 149 16.35 0.80 8.77
CA ILE A 149 16.12 0.01 7.58
C ILE A 149 14.64 0.10 7.25
N TYR A 150 14.33 0.79 6.15
CA TYR A 150 12.97 1.00 5.68
C TYR A 150 12.55 -0.13 4.73
N LEU A 151 11.50 -0.83 5.10
CA LEU A 151 10.91 -1.98 4.43
C LEU A 151 9.53 -1.59 3.90
N HIS A 152 9.46 -1.39 2.59
CA HIS A 152 8.30 -0.79 1.95
C HIS A 152 7.10 -1.73 1.81
N GLY A 153 5.93 -1.16 1.52
CA GLY A 153 4.69 -1.87 1.20
C GLY A 153 4.69 -2.48 -0.20
N ASN A 154 3.57 -3.12 -0.60
CA ASN A 154 3.42 -3.66 -1.94
C ASN A 154 3.47 -2.59 -3.02
N ALA A 155 3.65 -3.00 -4.27
CA ALA A 155 3.77 -2.15 -5.47
C ALA A 155 4.88 -1.07 -5.41
N GLY A 156 5.27 -0.55 -6.55
CA GLY A 156 6.23 0.55 -6.67
C GLY A 156 7.63 0.18 -6.22
N THR A 157 8.49 1.19 -6.14
CA THR A 157 9.91 1.07 -5.79
C THR A 157 10.27 1.96 -4.61
N ARG A 158 11.51 1.90 -4.11
CA ARG A 158 12.06 2.82 -3.10
C ARG A 158 11.98 4.30 -3.50
N ALA A 159 11.76 4.60 -4.79
CA ALA A 159 11.59 5.96 -5.32
C ALA A 159 10.15 6.49 -5.25
N LEU A 160 9.18 5.71 -4.72
CA LEU A 160 7.80 6.16 -4.64
C LEU A 160 7.67 7.37 -3.69
N SER A 161 6.90 8.39 -4.08
CA SER A 161 6.92 9.73 -3.47
C SER A 161 6.74 9.75 -1.95
N HIS A 162 5.78 9.00 -1.40
CA HIS A 162 5.58 8.95 0.06
C HIS A 162 6.78 8.31 0.78
N ARG A 163 7.44 7.31 0.18
CA ARG A 163 8.66 6.66 0.70
C ARG A 163 9.82 7.64 0.74
N VAL A 164 10.04 8.33 -0.38
CA VAL A 164 11.05 9.40 -0.49
C VAL A 164 10.82 10.50 0.54
N ASN A 165 9.58 10.95 0.73
CA ASN A 165 9.25 11.99 1.69
C ASN A 165 9.47 11.55 3.13
N LEU A 166 9.13 10.31 3.48
CA LEU A 166 9.46 9.75 4.79
C LEU A 166 10.97 9.73 5.02
N VAL A 167 11.75 9.26 4.04
CA VAL A 167 13.22 9.23 4.13
C VAL A 167 13.81 10.63 4.34
N LYS A 168 13.29 11.67 3.65
CA LYS A 168 13.71 13.07 3.86
C LYS A 168 13.50 13.52 5.29
N ILE A 169 12.34 13.22 5.87
CA ILE A 169 12.00 13.59 7.25
C ILE A 169 12.91 12.87 8.25
N LEU A 170 13.14 11.58 8.06
CA LEU A 170 14.00 10.79 8.93
C LEU A 170 15.47 11.19 8.83
N SER A 171 15.96 11.49 7.62
CA SER A 171 17.29 12.06 7.39
C SER A 171 17.47 13.41 8.07
N ALA A 172 16.46 14.30 7.99
CA ALA A 172 16.45 15.58 8.69
C ALA A 172 16.45 15.43 10.22
N ALA A 173 15.83 14.36 10.73
CA ALA A 173 15.83 14.01 12.15
C ALA A 173 17.15 13.36 12.63
N GLY A 174 18.14 13.21 11.75
CA GLY A 174 19.49 12.75 12.12
C GLY A 174 19.71 11.24 12.02
N TYR A 175 18.86 10.53 11.28
CA TYR A 175 19.00 9.08 11.07
C TYR A 175 19.67 8.76 9.74
N HIS A 176 20.52 7.72 9.72
CA HIS A 176 20.80 7.00 8.49
C HIS A 176 19.58 6.21 8.06
N VAL A 177 19.21 6.28 6.78
CA VAL A 177 18.07 5.51 6.27
C VAL A 177 18.52 4.63 5.11
N LEU A 178 18.31 3.32 5.23
CA LEU A 178 18.51 2.36 4.16
C LEU A 178 17.17 1.90 3.63
N SER A 179 16.88 2.22 2.39
CA SER A 179 15.64 1.81 1.70
C SER A 179 15.93 0.64 0.78
N LEU A 180 15.31 -0.52 1.05
CA LEU A 180 15.47 -1.75 0.30
C LEU A 180 14.35 -1.90 -0.72
N ASP A 181 14.67 -2.21 -1.98
CA ASP A 181 13.76 -2.90 -2.87
C ASP A 181 14.02 -4.40 -2.78
N TYR A 182 13.03 -5.16 -2.35
CA TYR A 182 13.11 -6.62 -2.25
C TYR A 182 13.29 -7.27 -3.62
N ARG A 183 13.67 -8.56 -3.66
CA ARG A 183 13.68 -9.34 -4.89
C ARG A 183 12.40 -9.16 -5.70
N GLY A 184 12.55 -8.95 -7.02
CA GLY A 184 11.47 -8.71 -7.96
C GLY A 184 10.96 -7.26 -8.01
N TYR A 185 11.29 -6.41 -7.03
CA TYR A 185 10.91 -4.99 -7.03
C TYR A 185 12.04 -4.12 -7.59
N GLY A 186 11.67 -2.94 -8.10
CA GLY A 186 12.61 -1.95 -8.59
C GLY A 186 13.61 -2.52 -9.60
N ASP A 187 14.90 -2.35 -9.32
CA ASP A 187 16.03 -2.91 -10.07
C ASP A 187 16.57 -4.20 -9.45
N SER A 188 15.90 -4.75 -8.45
CA SER A 188 16.25 -6.03 -7.82
C SER A 188 15.85 -7.21 -8.70
N SER A 189 16.68 -8.26 -8.72
CA SER A 189 16.43 -9.50 -9.45
C SER A 189 15.58 -10.49 -8.65
N GLY A 190 15.20 -11.61 -9.26
CA GLY A 190 14.46 -12.70 -8.63
C GLY A 190 12.95 -12.48 -8.57
N GLU A 191 12.25 -13.39 -7.90
CA GLU A 191 10.80 -13.39 -7.75
C GLU A 191 10.40 -13.25 -6.27
N PRO A 192 9.39 -12.41 -5.95
CA PRO A 192 8.99 -12.16 -4.58
C PRO A 192 8.27 -13.36 -3.97
N SER A 193 8.61 -13.64 -2.72
CA SER A 193 7.92 -14.58 -1.85
C SER A 193 8.08 -14.12 -0.40
N GLU A 194 7.23 -14.56 0.51
CA GLU A 194 7.36 -14.18 1.93
C GLU A 194 8.74 -14.53 2.49
N ALA A 195 9.20 -15.75 2.23
CA ALA A 195 10.52 -16.20 2.65
C ALA A 195 11.64 -15.39 2.01
N GLY A 196 11.52 -15.10 0.70
CA GLY A 196 12.50 -14.31 -0.05
C GLY A 196 12.62 -12.87 0.45
N LEU A 197 11.50 -12.17 0.59
CA LEU A 197 11.48 -10.80 1.13
C LEU A 197 12.09 -10.75 2.54
N THR A 198 11.78 -11.75 3.37
CA THR A 198 12.34 -11.86 4.72
C THR A 198 13.86 -12.10 4.67
N THR A 199 14.34 -12.93 3.76
CA THR A 199 15.78 -13.20 3.59
C THR A 199 16.53 -11.95 3.11
N ASP A 200 15.97 -11.20 2.17
CA ASP A 200 16.56 -9.96 1.66
C ASP A 200 16.73 -8.92 2.77
N ALA A 201 15.67 -8.71 3.54
CA ALA A 201 15.68 -7.75 4.65
C ALA A 201 16.59 -8.19 5.80
N LEU A 202 16.61 -9.48 6.12
CA LEU A 202 17.50 -10.05 7.13
C LEU A 202 18.97 -9.91 6.73
N TYR A 203 19.28 -10.14 5.45
CA TYR A 203 20.65 -9.98 4.93
C TYR A 203 21.10 -8.51 5.07
N LEU A 204 20.25 -7.55 4.66
CA LEU A 204 20.54 -6.13 4.81
C LEU A 204 20.72 -5.75 6.30
N TYR A 205 19.85 -6.23 7.18
CA TYR A 205 19.95 -5.97 8.62
C TYR A 205 21.31 -6.43 9.18
N ARG A 206 21.71 -7.66 8.86
CA ARG A 206 23.00 -8.23 9.31
C ARG A 206 24.19 -7.49 8.71
N TRP A 207 24.10 -7.13 7.44
CA TRP A 207 25.12 -6.35 6.78
C TRP A 207 25.31 -4.99 7.47
N VAL A 208 24.21 -4.30 7.83
CA VAL A 208 24.28 -3.03 8.59
C VAL A 208 24.85 -3.25 9.98
N LYS A 209 24.45 -4.29 10.70
CA LYS A 209 24.97 -4.61 12.05
C LYS A 209 26.49 -4.89 12.06
N GLN A 210 27.05 -5.34 10.94
CA GLN A 210 28.50 -5.50 10.80
C GLN A 210 29.22 -4.15 10.63
N GLN A 211 28.54 -3.13 10.10
CA GLN A 211 29.10 -1.78 9.87
C GLN A 211 28.84 -0.84 11.06
N SER A 212 27.74 -1.06 11.79
CA SER A 212 27.26 -0.13 12.82
C SER A 212 27.21 -0.77 14.21
N ARG A 213 27.71 -0.03 15.21
CA ARG A 213 27.52 -0.35 16.63
C ARG A 213 26.36 0.43 17.26
N SER A 214 25.72 1.28 16.47
CA SER A 214 24.56 2.08 16.89
C SER A 214 23.28 1.25 16.89
N LEU A 215 22.18 1.83 17.39
CA LEU A 215 20.86 1.21 17.25
C LEU A 215 20.52 1.05 15.77
N VAL A 216 20.14 -0.15 15.38
CA VAL A 216 19.63 -0.48 14.06
C VAL A 216 18.21 -0.99 14.24
N PHE A 217 17.25 -0.27 13.71
CA PHE A 217 15.85 -0.65 13.83
C PHE A 217 15.16 -0.76 12.47
N LEU A 218 14.16 -1.61 12.44
CA LEU A 218 13.40 -1.91 11.24
C LEU A 218 12.12 -1.06 11.23
N TRP A 219 11.86 -0.42 10.09
CA TRP A 219 10.62 0.29 9.85
C TRP A 219 9.87 -0.38 8.70
N GLY A 220 8.80 -1.10 9.01
CA GLY A 220 7.94 -1.70 8.00
C GLY A 220 6.69 -0.88 7.75
N HIS A 221 6.35 -0.67 6.48
CA HIS A 221 5.10 -0.08 6.06
C HIS A 221 4.23 -1.11 5.34
N SER A 222 2.96 -1.24 5.72
CA SER A 222 2.00 -2.13 5.05
C SER A 222 2.56 -3.56 4.92
N LEU A 223 2.75 -4.10 3.72
CA LEU A 223 3.41 -5.40 3.46
C LEU A 223 4.73 -5.53 4.23
N GLY A 224 5.51 -4.46 4.29
CA GLY A 224 6.79 -4.41 4.99
C GLY A 224 6.68 -4.68 6.50
N THR A 225 5.51 -4.51 7.12
CA THR A 225 5.32 -4.86 8.54
C THR A 225 5.45 -6.35 8.78
N GLY A 226 4.93 -7.18 7.85
CA GLY A 226 5.09 -8.63 7.88
C GLY A 226 6.54 -9.05 7.71
N VAL A 227 7.26 -8.40 6.78
CA VAL A 227 8.70 -8.64 6.61
C VAL A 227 9.46 -8.26 7.90
N THR A 228 9.13 -7.11 8.49
CA THR A 228 9.75 -6.61 9.72
C THR A 228 9.61 -7.59 10.89
N THR A 229 8.40 -8.06 11.16
CA THR A 229 8.17 -9.01 12.27
C THR A 229 8.81 -10.36 12.01
N ASN A 230 8.81 -10.84 10.75
CA ASN A 230 9.48 -12.08 10.36
C ASN A 230 11.00 -11.98 10.58
N VAL A 231 11.64 -10.87 10.17
CA VAL A 231 13.08 -10.64 10.40
C VAL A 231 13.40 -10.59 11.89
N ALA A 232 12.64 -9.81 12.65
CA ALA A 232 12.86 -9.64 14.08
C ALA A 232 12.70 -10.97 14.85
N LEU A 233 11.72 -11.79 14.47
CA LEU A 233 11.53 -13.11 15.07
C LEU A 233 12.66 -14.08 14.67
N ARG A 234 13.13 -14.09 13.42
CA ARG A 234 14.26 -14.92 12.99
C ARG A 234 15.56 -14.57 13.71
N GLU A 235 15.84 -13.29 13.92
CA GLU A 235 16.98 -12.86 14.73
C GLU A 235 16.84 -13.33 16.17
N GLN A 236 15.65 -13.20 16.77
CA GLN A 236 15.39 -13.67 18.14
C GLN A 236 15.60 -15.19 18.27
N GLN A 237 15.14 -15.99 17.30
CA GLN A 237 15.33 -17.43 17.28
C GLN A 237 16.82 -17.85 17.18
N GLN A 238 17.67 -16.97 16.68
CA GLN A 238 19.12 -17.17 16.60
C GLN A 238 19.89 -16.60 17.81
N GLY A 239 19.17 -16.18 18.85
CA GLY A 239 19.75 -15.67 20.10
C GLY A 239 20.17 -14.20 20.03
N SER A 240 19.82 -13.46 18.96
CA SER A 240 20.01 -12.02 18.87
C SER A 240 18.67 -11.28 18.89
N ARG A 241 18.69 -9.96 18.97
CA ARG A 241 17.47 -9.17 19.03
C ARG A 241 17.63 -7.90 18.19
N VAL A 242 16.62 -7.60 17.37
CA VAL A 242 16.51 -6.30 16.70
C VAL A 242 16.29 -5.22 17.77
N ASP A 243 17.01 -4.11 17.65
CA ASP A 243 17.02 -3.06 18.69
C ASP A 243 15.63 -2.43 18.90
N ALA A 244 14.86 -2.23 17.82
CA ALA A 244 13.45 -1.86 17.84
C ALA A 244 12.79 -2.12 16.50
N VAL A 245 11.45 -2.20 16.47
CA VAL A 245 10.64 -2.26 15.25
C VAL A 245 9.56 -1.18 15.25
N VAL A 246 9.39 -0.54 14.09
CA VAL A 246 8.29 0.40 13.82
C VAL A 246 7.38 -0.23 12.78
N LEU A 247 6.10 -0.35 13.08
CA LEU A 247 5.08 -0.94 12.22
C LEU A 247 4.10 0.15 11.80
N GLU A 248 4.21 0.61 10.56
CA GLU A 248 3.35 1.64 9.98
C GLU A 248 2.23 1.00 9.18
N ALA A 249 0.98 1.31 9.52
CA ALA A 249 -0.24 0.75 8.91
C ALA A 249 -0.22 -0.80 8.85
N PRO A 250 0.03 -1.50 9.97
CA PRO A 250 0.19 -2.94 9.99
C PRO A 250 -1.16 -3.67 9.91
N TYR A 251 -1.13 -4.86 9.31
CA TYR A 251 -2.22 -5.83 9.27
C TYR A 251 -1.93 -7.02 10.20
N THR A 252 -2.98 -7.71 10.68
CA THR A 252 -2.81 -8.87 11.59
C THR A 252 -2.12 -10.06 10.92
N ASN A 253 -2.59 -10.45 9.75
CA ASN A 253 -1.97 -11.42 8.85
C ASN A 253 -2.51 -11.22 7.43
N MET A 254 -1.84 -11.82 6.44
CA MET A 254 -2.20 -11.61 5.04
C MET A 254 -3.61 -12.09 4.70
N GLY A 255 -4.10 -13.14 5.34
CA GLY A 255 -5.46 -13.63 5.13
C GLY A 255 -6.52 -12.58 5.50
N LYS A 256 -6.41 -11.99 6.68
CA LYS A 256 -7.32 -10.91 7.13
C LYS A 256 -7.18 -9.64 6.28
N ALA A 257 -5.96 -9.26 5.89
CA ALA A 257 -5.74 -8.13 5.00
C ALA A 257 -6.41 -8.37 3.63
N ALA A 258 -6.26 -9.56 3.07
CA ALA A 258 -6.89 -9.93 1.81
C ALA A 258 -8.42 -9.98 1.89
N GLU A 259 -9.01 -10.38 3.02
CA GLU A 259 -10.47 -10.33 3.24
C GLU A 259 -11.02 -8.89 3.14
N CYS A 260 -10.28 -7.91 3.64
CA CYS A 260 -10.66 -6.49 3.62
C CYS A 260 -10.35 -5.79 2.29
N HIS A 261 -9.60 -6.43 1.39
CA HIS A 261 -9.28 -5.82 0.11
C HIS A 261 -10.54 -5.67 -0.78
N PRO A 262 -10.76 -4.51 -1.44
CA PRO A 262 -11.99 -4.24 -2.20
C PRO A 262 -12.36 -5.32 -3.22
N ILE A 263 -11.36 -5.89 -3.91
CA ILE A 263 -11.61 -6.98 -4.88
C ILE A 263 -12.14 -8.22 -4.16
N SER A 264 -11.56 -8.61 -3.04
CA SER A 264 -12.01 -9.79 -2.27
C SER A 264 -13.39 -9.59 -1.67
N MET A 265 -13.68 -8.37 -1.18
CA MET A 265 -14.99 -8.02 -0.62
C MET A 265 -16.14 -8.27 -1.60
N MET A 266 -15.91 -8.11 -2.91
CA MET A 266 -16.90 -8.40 -3.95
C MET A 266 -17.30 -9.89 -4.00
N TYR A 267 -16.51 -10.79 -3.42
CA TYR A 267 -16.74 -12.24 -3.42
C TYR A 267 -17.08 -12.79 -2.03
N MET A 268 -16.95 -12.01 -0.96
CA MET A 268 -17.17 -12.48 0.42
C MET A 268 -18.58 -13.00 0.70
N PHE A 269 -19.59 -12.58 -0.08
CA PHE A 269 -20.94 -13.10 0.03
C PHE A 269 -21.12 -14.51 -0.59
N ILE A 270 -20.12 -15.00 -1.35
CA ILE A 270 -20.17 -16.33 -1.96
C ILE A 270 -19.79 -17.38 -0.91
N PRO A 271 -20.65 -18.35 -0.59
CA PRO A 271 -20.33 -19.41 0.36
C PRO A 271 -19.04 -20.14 -0.01
N GLY A 272 -18.13 -20.26 0.95
CA GLY A 272 -16.86 -20.96 0.75
C GLY A 272 -15.72 -20.10 0.14
N PHE A 273 -15.99 -18.90 -0.37
CA PHE A 273 -14.94 -18.06 -0.95
C PHE A 273 -13.84 -17.69 0.05
N LYS A 274 -14.22 -17.36 1.29
CA LYS A 274 -13.24 -17.09 2.37
C LYS A 274 -12.29 -18.27 2.56
N SER A 275 -12.81 -19.48 2.69
CA SER A 275 -12.01 -20.70 2.86
C SER A 275 -11.11 -20.97 1.64
N LEU A 276 -11.62 -20.69 0.45
CA LEU A 276 -10.86 -20.78 -0.79
C LEU A 276 -9.67 -19.80 -0.79
N LEU A 277 -9.91 -18.52 -0.45
CA LEU A 277 -8.89 -17.48 -0.38
C LEU A 277 -7.76 -17.89 0.58
N TRP A 278 -8.10 -18.31 1.80
CA TRP A 278 -7.13 -18.78 2.79
C TRP A 278 -6.32 -19.97 2.28
N LYS A 279 -6.99 -20.97 1.68
CA LYS A 279 -6.31 -22.11 1.09
C LYS A 279 -5.32 -21.72 0.00
N ILE A 280 -5.66 -20.78 -0.87
CA ILE A 280 -4.77 -20.31 -1.93
C ILE A 280 -3.57 -19.56 -1.35
N LEU A 281 -3.76 -18.74 -0.32
CA LEU A 281 -2.67 -18.05 0.39
C LEU A 281 -1.70 -19.07 1.01
N GLU A 282 -2.23 -20.09 1.67
CA GLU A 282 -1.46 -21.17 2.27
C GLU A 282 -0.66 -21.96 1.22
N MET A 283 -1.29 -22.31 0.07
CA MET A 283 -0.63 -22.98 -1.06
C MET A 283 0.55 -22.17 -1.63
N ASN A 284 0.51 -20.84 -1.54
CA ASN A 284 1.59 -19.95 -1.96
C ASN A 284 2.59 -19.63 -0.83
N ASN A 285 2.39 -20.14 0.37
CA ASN A 285 3.16 -19.79 1.57
C ASN A 285 3.18 -18.26 1.82
N ILE A 286 2.03 -17.59 1.65
CA ILE A 286 1.87 -16.14 1.87
C ILE A 286 0.98 -15.95 3.09
N VAL A 287 1.59 -15.82 4.25
CA VAL A 287 0.90 -15.72 5.55
C VAL A 287 1.20 -14.40 6.25
N PHE A 288 2.48 -14.00 6.31
CA PHE A 288 2.97 -12.84 7.04
C PHE A 288 2.25 -12.69 8.40
N PRO A 289 2.48 -13.58 9.34
CA PRO A 289 1.68 -13.72 10.55
C PRO A 289 2.13 -12.73 11.64
N ASN A 290 1.85 -11.42 11.46
CA ASN A 290 2.20 -10.38 12.43
C ASN A 290 1.62 -10.69 13.82
N ASP A 291 0.38 -11.19 13.87
CA ASP A 291 -0.29 -11.61 15.10
C ASP A 291 0.54 -12.65 15.86
N LYS A 292 0.95 -13.72 15.21
CA LYS A 292 1.74 -14.79 15.82
C LYS A 292 3.16 -14.37 16.18
N ASN A 293 3.77 -13.56 15.31
CA ASN A 293 5.10 -13.05 15.57
C ASN A 293 5.13 -12.17 16.83
N LEU A 294 4.16 -11.27 17.00
CA LEU A 294 4.08 -10.37 18.15
C LEU A 294 3.72 -11.07 19.46
N GLU A 295 3.08 -12.24 19.44
CA GLU A 295 2.86 -13.07 20.64
C GLU A 295 4.19 -13.44 21.34
N THR A 296 5.29 -13.54 20.58
CA THR A 296 6.57 -14.03 21.09
C THR A 296 7.72 -13.04 20.96
N LEU A 297 7.58 -12.00 20.13
CA LEU A 297 8.63 -11.04 19.84
C LEU A 297 9.02 -10.25 21.10
N ALA A 298 10.32 -10.21 21.41
CA ALA A 298 10.87 -9.49 22.57
C ALA A 298 11.42 -8.10 22.23
N SER A 299 11.57 -7.76 20.95
CA SER A 299 12.01 -6.44 20.51
C SER A 299 10.98 -5.37 20.88
N PRO A 300 11.40 -4.15 21.25
CA PRO A 300 10.51 -3.00 21.40
C PRO A 300 9.72 -2.73 20.13
N VAL A 301 8.42 -2.40 20.27
CA VAL A 301 7.48 -2.23 19.14
C VAL A 301 6.81 -0.86 19.23
N LEU A 302 6.87 -0.09 18.16
CA LEU A 302 6.06 1.10 17.93
C LEU A 302 5.10 0.85 16.78
N ILE A 303 3.80 1.01 17.02
CA ILE A 303 2.77 0.91 15.98
C ILE A 303 2.26 2.33 15.64
N LEU A 304 2.25 2.65 14.35
CA LEU A 304 1.72 3.90 13.81
C LEU A 304 0.56 3.57 12.88
N HIS A 305 -0.64 4.11 13.14
CA HIS A 305 -1.80 3.79 12.31
C HIS A 305 -2.79 4.96 12.26
N SER A 306 -3.25 5.30 11.06
CA SER A 306 -4.28 6.31 10.86
C SER A 306 -5.68 5.71 10.97
N GLU A 307 -6.62 6.41 11.62
CA GLU A 307 -8.00 5.94 11.76
C GLU A 307 -8.76 5.92 10.43
N ASP A 308 -8.35 6.75 9.47
CA ASP A 308 -8.92 6.85 8.12
C ASP A 308 -8.21 5.96 7.09
N ASP A 309 -7.40 5.00 7.54
CA ASP A 309 -6.75 4.04 6.64
C ASP A 309 -7.80 3.23 5.87
N ASN A 310 -7.84 3.45 4.55
CA ASN A 310 -8.81 2.84 3.64
C ASN A 310 -8.29 1.57 2.94
N VAL A 311 -7.06 1.15 3.25
CA VAL A 311 -6.42 -0.06 2.72
C VAL A 311 -6.35 -1.14 3.79
N ILE A 312 -5.76 -0.80 4.93
CA ILE A 312 -5.67 -1.68 6.11
C ILE A 312 -6.47 -1.03 7.25
N PRO A 313 -7.62 -1.60 7.62
CA PRO A 313 -8.46 -1.03 8.67
C PRO A 313 -7.71 -0.87 10.00
N HIS A 314 -7.82 0.32 10.62
CA HIS A 314 -7.15 0.69 11.87
C HIS A 314 -7.28 -0.34 13.00
N HIS A 315 -8.44 -1.04 13.08
CA HIS A 315 -8.66 -2.06 14.12
C HIS A 315 -7.62 -3.19 14.09
N MET A 316 -6.99 -3.47 12.92
CA MET A 316 -5.94 -4.48 12.82
C MET A 316 -4.67 -4.05 13.56
N GLY A 317 -4.28 -2.76 13.46
CA GLY A 317 -3.18 -2.21 14.25
C GLY A 317 -3.48 -2.24 15.74
N GLN A 318 -4.73 -1.94 16.14
CA GLN A 318 -5.19 -2.02 17.53
C GLN A 318 -5.16 -3.47 18.06
N GLU A 319 -5.56 -4.46 17.24
CA GLU A 319 -5.47 -5.88 17.61
C GLU A 319 -4.01 -6.29 17.86
N LEU A 320 -3.10 -5.90 16.95
CA LEU A 320 -1.66 -6.18 17.08
C LEU A 320 -1.04 -5.52 18.32
N TYR A 321 -1.42 -4.27 18.61
CA TYR A 321 -1.00 -3.60 19.83
C TYR A 321 -1.41 -4.38 21.08
N ASN A 322 -2.66 -4.82 21.13
CA ASN A 322 -3.17 -5.59 22.28
C ASN A 322 -2.43 -6.92 22.44
N ILE A 323 -2.15 -7.63 21.32
CA ILE A 323 -1.37 -8.89 21.35
C ILE A 323 0.05 -8.63 21.88
N ALA A 324 0.75 -7.65 21.34
CA ALA A 324 2.12 -7.32 21.75
C ALA A 324 2.18 -6.90 23.23
N LEU A 325 1.22 -6.09 23.68
CA LEU A 325 1.14 -5.63 25.08
C LEU A 325 0.85 -6.78 26.04
N GLN A 326 -0.02 -7.71 25.68
CA GLN A 326 -0.27 -8.92 26.49
C GLN A 326 0.97 -9.81 26.58
N ALA A 327 1.65 -10.02 25.46
CA ALA A 327 2.88 -10.78 25.41
C ALA A 327 4.01 -10.14 26.23
N GLU A 328 4.14 -8.82 26.19
CA GLU A 328 5.07 -8.06 27.04
C GLU A 328 4.79 -8.27 28.53
N ARG A 329 3.54 -8.09 28.95
CA ARG A 329 3.12 -8.28 30.35
C ARG A 329 3.38 -9.70 30.84
N ALA A 330 3.11 -10.71 30.03
CA ALA A 330 3.34 -12.11 30.36
C ALA A 330 4.82 -12.44 30.59
N ARG A 331 5.73 -11.75 29.89
CA ARG A 331 7.18 -11.94 30.04
C ARG A 331 7.77 -11.23 31.26
N ASN A 332 7.04 -10.31 31.93
CA ASN A 332 7.56 -9.40 32.97
C ASN A 332 8.88 -8.69 32.55
N ALA A 333 9.10 -8.55 31.27
CA ALA A 333 10.39 -8.15 30.70
C ALA A 333 10.57 -6.64 30.58
N GLY A 334 9.60 -5.86 31.07
CA GLY A 334 9.63 -4.39 30.95
C GLY A 334 9.93 -3.94 29.51
N GLY A 335 9.36 -4.60 28.51
CA GLY A 335 9.48 -4.23 27.12
C GLY A 335 8.88 -2.84 26.85
N HIS A 336 8.97 -2.39 25.61
CA HIS A 336 8.31 -1.17 25.19
C HIS A 336 7.39 -1.50 24.02
N VAL A 337 6.09 -1.48 24.26
CA VAL A 337 5.07 -1.58 23.23
C VAL A 337 4.24 -0.31 23.27
N GLU A 338 4.32 0.44 22.20
CA GLU A 338 3.60 1.71 22.06
C GLU A 338 2.76 1.71 20.79
N MET A 339 1.64 2.43 20.83
CA MET A 339 0.82 2.68 19.67
C MET A 339 0.47 4.17 19.59
N VAL A 340 0.63 4.75 18.41
CA VAL A 340 0.16 6.09 18.08
C VAL A 340 -0.94 5.96 17.04
N THR A 341 -2.15 6.32 17.47
CA THR A 341 -3.31 6.43 16.58
C THR A 341 -3.41 7.86 16.09
N LEU A 342 -3.47 8.02 14.79
CA LEU A 342 -3.59 9.33 14.13
C LEU A 342 -5.06 9.54 13.76
N PRO A 343 -5.69 10.65 14.29
CA PRO A 343 -7.11 10.89 14.07
C PRO A 343 -7.51 10.96 12.60
N ALA A 344 -8.67 10.40 12.24
CA ALA A 344 -9.21 10.41 10.89
C ALA A 344 -9.34 11.83 10.28
N SER A 345 -9.52 12.85 11.14
CA SER A 345 -9.62 14.27 10.73
C SER A 345 -8.35 14.82 10.08
N LEU A 346 -7.21 14.14 10.24
CA LEU A 346 -5.94 14.55 9.65
C LEU A 346 -5.80 14.12 8.18
N GLY A 347 -6.58 13.12 7.74
CA GLY A 347 -6.60 12.68 6.34
C GLY A 347 -5.33 11.98 5.85
N TYR A 348 -4.57 11.35 6.77
CA TYR A 348 -3.30 10.70 6.39
C TYR A 348 -3.50 9.37 5.67
N SER A 349 -4.64 8.71 5.88
CA SER A 349 -4.96 7.44 5.25
C SER A 349 -3.79 6.42 5.36
N HIS A 350 -3.59 5.60 4.33
CA HIS A 350 -2.62 4.50 4.36
C HIS A 350 -1.15 4.93 4.15
N ASN A 351 -0.91 6.05 3.43
CA ASN A 351 0.42 6.35 2.90
C ASN A 351 1.01 7.70 3.38
N HIS A 352 0.30 8.47 4.20
CA HIS A 352 0.67 9.86 4.46
C HIS A 352 0.96 10.17 5.93
N ILE A 353 1.19 9.13 6.77
CA ILE A 353 1.60 9.29 8.17
C ILE A 353 2.88 10.14 8.30
N TYR A 354 3.75 10.10 7.29
CA TYR A 354 4.96 10.93 7.24
C TYR A 354 4.66 12.45 7.29
N MET A 355 3.44 12.87 6.97
CA MET A 355 3.04 14.30 7.02
C MET A 355 2.76 14.80 8.44
N ASP A 356 2.70 13.90 9.42
CA ASP A 356 2.47 14.30 10.82
C ASP A 356 3.70 15.03 11.38
N PRO A 357 3.54 16.31 11.80
CA PRO A 357 4.67 17.09 12.31
C PRO A 357 5.26 16.53 13.62
N SER A 358 4.53 15.69 14.35
CA SER A 358 5.00 15.07 15.57
C SER A 358 5.77 13.77 15.34
N LEU A 359 5.77 13.22 14.12
CA LEU A 359 6.33 11.89 13.81
C LEU A 359 7.76 11.71 14.32
N THR A 360 8.63 12.67 14.02
CA THR A 360 10.04 12.60 14.44
C THR A 360 10.21 12.68 15.96
N THR A 361 9.37 13.44 16.64
CA THR A 361 9.33 13.54 18.10
C THR A 361 8.86 12.23 18.73
N VAL A 362 7.81 11.63 18.17
CA VAL A 362 7.28 10.32 18.61
C VAL A 362 8.35 9.24 18.47
N VAL A 363 8.95 9.12 17.31
CA VAL A 363 10.00 8.12 17.05
C VAL A 363 11.22 8.36 17.91
N GLY A 364 11.68 9.61 18.02
CA GLY A 364 12.83 9.98 18.86
C GLY A 364 12.59 9.66 20.34
N GLY A 365 11.40 9.99 20.86
CA GLY A 365 11.01 9.66 22.24
C GLY A 365 10.95 8.15 22.50
N PHE A 366 10.38 7.38 21.56
CA PHE A 366 10.36 5.91 21.64
C PHE A 366 11.79 5.34 21.71
N LEU A 367 12.69 5.78 20.81
CA LEU A 367 14.07 5.29 20.79
C LEU A 367 14.90 5.72 22.00
N GLN A 368 14.62 6.88 22.59
CA GLN A 368 15.23 7.27 23.86
C GLN A 368 14.84 6.32 24.99
N ARG A 369 13.59 5.93 25.09
CA ARG A 369 13.12 4.94 26.09
C ARG A 369 13.75 3.56 25.87
N VAL A 370 13.96 3.16 24.60
CA VAL A 370 14.65 1.91 24.27
C VAL A 370 16.14 1.95 24.68
N LYS A 371 16.81 3.09 24.57
CA LYS A 371 18.23 3.25 24.95
C LYS A 371 18.50 3.22 26.45
N GLN A 372 17.52 3.63 27.26
CA GLN A 372 17.69 3.76 28.73
C GLN A 372 17.64 2.41 29.47
N LYS A 373 17.43 1.32 28.76
CA LYS A 373 17.42 -0.07 29.24
C LYS A 373 18.59 -0.86 28.73
#